data_2822c2e8b0f4388c01107d81148fcb2b
#
_entry.id   2822c2e8b0f4388c01107d81148fcb2b
#
_cell.length_a   1.000
_cell.length_b   1.000
_cell.length_c   1.000
_cell.angle_alpha   90.00
_cell.angle_beta   90.00
_cell.angle_gamma   90.00
#
_symmetry.space_group_name_H-M   'P 1'
#
loop_
_entity.id
_entity.type
_entity.pdbx_description
1 polymer ?
#
loop_
_entity_poly.entity_id
_entity_poly.type
_entity_poly.pdbx_seq_one_letter_code
_entity_poly.pdbx_strand_id
1 'polypeptide(L)' 'MSGKRIIKILQKLGWRVKSQRGSHVKLVKGAKVTEVPIHGNKDLGRGLIRAIEKQTGEKLL' A
#
# COMPACT_ATOMS: atom_id res chain seq x y z
N MET A 1 10.67 -3.43 -3.30
CA MET A 1 9.77 -2.27 -3.50
C MET A 1 9.48 -1.63 -2.16
N SER A 2 9.63 -0.32 -2.07
CA SER A 2 9.37 0.39 -0.81
C SER A 2 7.88 0.65 -0.62
N GLY A 3 7.48 0.93 0.62
CA GLY A 3 6.09 1.29 0.90
C GLY A 3 5.66 2.54 0.17
N LYS A 4 6.54 3.54 0.07
CA LYS A 4 6.25 4.77 -0.65
C LYS A 4 5.95 4.51 -2.13
N ARG A 5 6.70 3.60 -2.74
CA ARG A 5 6.49 3.25 -4.15
C ARG A 5 5.15 2.54 -4.33
N ILE A 6 4.80 1.64 -3.41
CA ILE A 6 3.51 0.94 -3.46
C ILE A 6 2.37 1.94 -3.35
N ILE A 7 2.48 2.91 -2.44
CA ILE A 7 1.46 3.95 -2.29
C ILE A 7 1.28 4.74 -3.58
N LYS A 8 2.38 5.11 -4.24
CA LYS A 8 2.30 5.83 -5.52
C LYS A 8 1.59 5.01 -6.59
N ILE A 9 1.91 3.71 -6.67
CA ILE A 9 1.27 2.81 -7.63
C ILE A 9 -0.23 2.73 -7.35
N LEU A 10 -0.60 2.52 -6.08
CA LEU A 10 -2.00 2.43 -5.69
C LEU A 10 -2.76 3.72 -5.99
N GLN A 11 -2.14 4.88 -5.74
CA GLN A 11 -2.76 6.16 -6.06
C GLN A 11 -3.06 6.30 -7.55
N LYS A 12 -2.15 5.85 -8.41
CA LYS A 12 -2.39 5.86 -9.86
C LYS A 12 -3.52 4.93 -10.25
N LEU A 13 -3.78 3.90 -9.45
CA LEU A 13 -4.86 2.94 -9.70
C LEU A 13 -6.19 3.37 -9.06
N GLY A 14 -6.24 4.57 -8.52
CA GLY A 14 -7.48 5.12 -7.96
C GLY A 14 -7.61 5.00 -6.45
N TRP A 15 -6.60 4.49 -5.77
CA TRP A 15 -6.61 4.43 -4.31
C TRP A 15 -6.30 5.79 -3.72
N ARG A 16 -6.91 6.10 -2.58
CA ARG A 16 -6.70 7.37 -1.88
C ARG A 16 -6.16 7.11 -0.48
N VAL A 17 -5.22 7.94 -0.06
CA VAL A 17 -4.75 7.92 1.32
C VAL A 17 -5.86 8.46 2.20
N LYS A 18 -6.35 7.64 3.13
CA LYS A 18 -7.38 8.04 4.07
C LYS A 18 -6.78 8.61 5.35
N SER A 19 -5.74 7.97 5.86
CA SER A 19 -5.12 8.39 7.11
C SER A 19 -3.72 7.80 7.21
N GLN A 20 -2.93 8.36 8.10
CA GLN A 20 -1.62 7.84 8.42
C GLN A 20 -1.46 7.85 9.93
N ARG A 21 -1.05 6.72 10.48
CA ARG A 21 -0.76 6.60 11.89
C ARG A 21 0.66 6.07 12.03
N GLY A 22 1.59 6.95 12.47
CA GLY A 22 2.99 6.60 12.51
C GLY A 22 3.51 6.23 11.12
N SER A 23 4.07 5.04 10.99
CA SER A 23 4.60 4.55 9.71
C SER A 23 3.58 3.74 8.91
N HIS A 24 2.31 3.69 9.34
CA HIS A 24 1.26 2.95 8.64
C HIS A 24 0.32 3.89 7.91
N VAL A 25 0.22 3.71 6.61
CA VAL A 25 -0.64 4.54 5.75
C VAL A 25 -1.84 3.71 5.31
N LYS A 26 -3.04 4.20 5.62
CA LYS A 26 -4.28 3.55 5.22
C LYS A 26 -4.76 4.13 3.91
N LEU A 27 -5.05 3.26 2.94
CA LEU A 27 -5.59 3.65 1.65
C LEU A 27 -6.93 2.98 1.42
N VAL A 28 -7.80 3.68 0.70
CA VAL A 28 -9.14 3.18 0.41
C VAL A 28 -9.45 3.35 -1.06
N LYS A 29 -10.28 2.43 -1.57
CA LYS A 29 -10.85 2.52 -2.92
C LYS A 29 -12.22 1.86 -2.87
N GLY A 30 -13.28 2.65 -2.96
CA GLY A 30 -14.63 2.14 -2.76
C GLY A 30 -14.77 1.52 -1.37
N ALA A 31 -15.20 0.27 -1.30
CA ALA A 31 -15.34 -0.45 -0.04
C ALA A 31 -14.05 -1.17 0.38
N LYS A 32 -13.01 -1.10 -0.43
CA LYS A 32 -11.76 -1.80 -0.15
C LYS A 32 -10.82 -0.92 0.69
N VAL A 33 -10.10 -1.56 1.59
CA VAL A 33 -9.13 -0.89 2.47
C VAL A 33 -7.85 -1.70 2.48
N THR A 34 -6.72 -1.00 2.47
CA THR A 34 -5.43 -1.64 2.70
C THR A 34 -4.56 -0.73 3.55
N GLU A 35 -3.52 -1.30 4.14
CA GLU A 35 -2.58 -0.55 4.95
C GLU A 35 -1.17 -0.88 4.48
N VAL A 36 -0.38 0.16 4.23
CA VAL A 36 0.98 0.02 3.72
C VAL A 36 1.94 0.64 4.71
N PRO A 37 2.89 -0.14 5.25
CA PRO A 37 3.91 0.43 6.14
C PRO A 37 4.95 1.19 5.33
N ILE A 38 5.41 2.31 5.88
CA ILE A 38 6.51 3.06 5.29
C ILE A 38 7.62 3.18 6.33
N HIS A 39 8.83 2.75 5.94
CA HIS A 39 10.01 2.82 6.78
C HIS A 39 11.12 3.49 5.97
N GLY A 40 10.94 4.78 5.67
CA GLY A 40 11.86 5.49 4.80
C GLY A 40 11.86 4.87 3.40
N ASN A 41 13.04 4.55 2.89
CA ASN A 41 13.19 3.93 1.57
C ASN A 41 13.40 2.42 1.65
N LYS A 42 13.09 1.82 2.81
CA LYS A 42 13.32 0.41 3.01
C LYS A 42 12.36 -0.43 2.18
N ASP A 43 12.86 -1.48 1.56
CA ASP A 43 12.03 -2.38 0.78
C ASP A 43 11.16 -3.24 1.68
N LEU A 44 9.94 -3.48 1.25
CA LEU A 44 9.04 -4.40 1.93
C LEU A 44 9.32 -5.83 1.46
N GLY A 45 9.15 -6.78 2.35
CA GLY A 45 9.30 -8.19 2.01
C GLY A 45 8.22 -8.65 1.04
N ARG A 46 8.52 -9.69 0.27
CA ARG A 46 7.58 -10.22 -0.73
C ARG A 46 6.27 -10.69 -0.10
N GLY A 47 6.34 -11.30 1.09
CA GLY A 47 5.14 -11.76 1.77
C GLY A 47 4.17 -10.63 2.07
N LEU A 48 4.69 -9.48 2.52
CA LEU A 48 3.88 -8.32 2.81
C LEU A 48 3.30 -7.72 1.52
N ILE A 49 4.11 -7.65 0.45
CA ILE A 49 3.62 -7.14 -0.83
C ILE A 49 2.51 -8.04 -1.37
N ARG A 50 2.65 -9.36 -1.25
CA ARG A 50 1.60 -10.30 -1.65
C ARG A 50 0.32 -10.12 -0.85
N ALA A 51 0.45 -9.84 0.47
CA ALA A 51 -0.71 -9.57 1.31
C ALA A 51 -1.44 -8.31 0.84
N ILE A 52 -0.69 -7.26 0.49
CA ILE A 52 -1.27 -6.03 -0.03
C ILE A 52 -1.96 -6.29 -1.37
N GLU A 53 -1.34 -7.06 -2.26
CA GLU A 53 -1.97 -7.46 -3.51
C GLU A 53 -3.29 -8.16 -3.29
N LYS A 54 -3.33 -9.08 -2.31
CA LYS A 54 -4.54 -9.82 -1.99
C LYS A 54 -5.64 -8.91 -1.45
N GLN A 55 -5.28 -7.96 -0.60
CA GLN A 55 -6.25 -7.01 -0.03
C GLN A 55 -6.79 -6.04 -1.08
N THR A 56 -5.93 -5.60 -1.97
CA THR A 56 -6.30 -4.58 -2.96
C THR A 56 -6.86 -5.16 -4.25
N GLY A 57 -6.52 -6.40 -4.57
CA GLY A 57 -6.80 -6.97 -5.88
C GLY A 57 -5.92 -6.42 -6.98
N GLU A 58 -4.91 -5.62 -6.63
CA GLU A 58 -4.00 -5.02 -7.61
C GLU A 58 -2.72 -5.83 -7.71
N LYS A 59 -2.16 -5.88 -8.90
CA LYS A 59 -0.90 -6.58 -9.12
C LYS A 59 0.27 -5.62 -8.92
N LEU A 60 1.14 -5.91 -7.95
CA LEU A 60 2.28 -5.06 -7.61
C LEU A 60 3.62 -5.70 -8.01
N LEU A 61 3.71 -7.01 -7.98
CA LEU A 61 4.93 -7.74 -8.35
C LEU A 61 4.86 -8.27 -9.77
#